data_14b012fd5c6a400380c66e67a4903865
#
_entry.id   14b012fd5c6a400380c66e67a4903865
#
_cell.length_a   1.000
_cell.length_b   1.000
_cell.length_c   1.000
_cell.angle_alpha   90.00
_cell.angle_beta   90.00
_cell.angle_gamma   90.00
#
_symmetry.space_group_name_H-M   'P 1'
#
loop_
_entity.id
_entity.type
_entity.pdbx_description
1 polymer ?
#
loop_
_entity_poly.entity_id
_entity_poly.type
_entity_poly.pdbx_seq_one_letter_code
_entity_poly.pdbx_strand_id
1 'polypeptide(L)'
;MSFAGVTWYVLRETNSTVQVSLVTVLVMLPGLVVPFIGGVLIDRLDRRYLAITLDVARGAVVLGTAAIAWWGTLHVWQVYVMVFLLGVGFAIYWSTTHALLQEVVPRAGLVGGNAAVLVAIQGGMMTAGAVVGFVYDHWGIGAILTVDGATYVVSALCLWGLRSGYHAPHAHAEVEEPAADEAATGEEVEVLVPPVLLDSAEAQAPPSVLADIREGLRYLRSQPEVLSLGLTYSCMMAGVVSGNVVLVALAQDVLNAGARGFGFLESGWAVGAITGGLATGWLTQRRPFLVLVAALGTLAIGHAAFPYARWLAVAVGMNVVFGACRALGGVLTQSTIMATVPRRLMGRTQSAFAVITTLMQVVISFTLGWLAQHVGLALAFGVLGVLYGGAAAAALRARALSHTARGAMASG
;
A
#
# COMPACT_ATOMS: atom_id res chain seq x y z
N MET A 1 9.96 -0.39 10.98
CA MET A 1 10.64 -1.33 11.93
C MET A 1 9.68 -1.82 13.01
N SER A 2 8.91 -0.96 13.66
CA SER A 2 7.98 -1.35 14.74
C SER A 2 7.03 -2.47 14.35
N PHE A 3 6.43 -2.44 13.14
CA PHE A 3 5.46 -3.46 12.73
C PHE A 3 6.05 -4.88 12.79
N ALA A 4 7.20 -5.11 12.17
CA ALA A 4 7.85 -6.43 12.16
C ALA A 4 8.33 -6.85 13.56
N GLY A 5 8.96 -5.94 14.32
CA GLY A 5 9.40 -6.20 15.69
C GLY A 5 8.26 -6.50 16.65
N VAL A 6 7.16 -5.76 16.52
CA VAL A 6 5.95 -5.95 17.33
C VAL A 6 5.24 -7.26 17.00
N THR A 7 5.13 -7.60 15.72
CA THR A 7 4.54 -8.88 15.27
C THR A 7 5.29 -10.06 15.87
N TRP A 8 6.63 -10.00 15.84
CA TRP A 8 7.48 -11.00 16.47
C TRP A 8 7.33 -11.02 17.99
N TYR A 9 7.34 -9.84 18.64
CA TYR A 9 7.16 -9.72 20.10
C TYR A 9 5.84 -10.33 20.56
N VAL A 10 4.73 -9.95 19.92
CA VAL A 10 3.40 -10.46 20.29
C VAL A 10 3.32 -11.97 20.11
N LEU A 11 3.88 -12.54 19.02
CA LEU A 11 3.92 -13.98 18.86
C LEU A 11 4.70 -14.66 19.98
N ARG A 12 5.87 -14.14 20.33
CA ARG A 12 6.73 -14.70 21.37
C ARG A 12 6.11 -14.64 22.76
N GLU A 13 5.47 -13.53 23.12
CA GLU A 13 4.85 -13.35 24.44
C GLU A 13 3.57 -14.15 24.61
N THR A 14 2.79 -14.30 23.54
CA THR A 14 1.45 -14.89 23.61
C THR A 14 1.36 -16.29 23.05
N ASN A 15 2.33 -16.68 22.26
CA ASN A 15 2.32 -17.91 21.45
C ASN A 15 1.02 -18.08 20.65
N SER A 16 0.44 -16.96 20.16
CA SER A 16 -0.87 -16.92 19.53
C SER A 16 -0.84 -16.12 18.23
N THR A 17 -1.08 -16.80 17.12
CA THR A 17 -1.24 -16.18 15.79
C THR A 17 -2.52 -15.35 15.68
N VAL A 18 -3.54 -15.65 16.49
CA VAL A 18 -4.74 -14.79 16.60
C VAL A 18 -4.36 -13.43 17.18
N GLN A 19 -3.53 -13.38 18.21
CA GLN A 19 -3.06 -12.11 18.78
C GLN A 19 -2.15 -11.34 17.81
N VAL A 20 -1.37 -12.02 17.00
CA VAL A 20 -0.61 -11.42 15.90
C VAL A 20 -1.54 -10.82 14.84
N SER A 21 -2.62 -11.50 14.51
CA SER A 21 -3.60 -10.95 13.54
C SER A 21 -4.27 -9.67 14.05
N LEU A 22 -4.47 -9.51 15.36
CA LEU A 22 -4.97 -8.29 15.96
C LEU A 22 -4.02 -7.09 15.73
N VAL A 23 -2.70 -7.29 15.75
CA VAL A 23 -1.73 -6.23 15.41
C VAL A 23 -2.03 -5.71 14.01
N THR A 24 -2.17 -6.60 13.04
CA THR A 24 -2.46 -6.24 11.64
C THR A 24 -3.81 -5.53 11.50
N VAL A 25 -4.85 -6.06 12.16
CA VAL A 25 -6.19 -5.45 12.15
C VAL A 25 -6.17 -4.04 12.74
N LEU A 26 -5.52 -3.86 13.90
CA LEU A 26 -5.45 -2.57 14.59
C LEU A 26 -4.69 -1.50 13.80
N VAL A 27 -3.65 -1.88 13.05
CA VAL A 27 -2.93 -0.95 12.16
C VAL A 27 -3.80 -0.55 10.95
N MET A 28 -4.59 -1.48 10.40
CA MET A 28 -5.38 -1.25 9.18
C MET A 28 -6.73 -0.59 9.45
N LEU A 29 -7.34 -0.86 10.61
CA LEU A 29 -8.68 -0.37 10.96
C LEU A 29 -8.83 1.16 10.85
N PRO A 30 -7.87 1.99 11.29
CA PRO A 30 -7.96 3.44 11.11
C PRO A 30 -8.08 3.87 9.65
N GLY A 31 -7.50 3.13 8.71
CA GLY A 31 -7.60 3.39 7.28
C GLY A 31 -9.03 3.36 6.72
N LEU A 32 -10.00 2.77 7.45
CA LEU A 32 -11.41 2.83 7.09
C LEU A 32 -12.09 4.12 7.57
N VAL A 33 -11.67 4.67 8.70
CA VAL A 33 -12.36 5.78 9.37
C VAL A 33 -11.66 7.11 9.12
N VAL A 34 -10.34 7.13 9.18
CA VAL A 34 -9.53 8.35 9.11
C VAL A 34 -9.71 9.13 7.81
N PRO A 35 -9.85 8.52 6.62
CA PRO A 35 -10.07 9.29 5.38
C PRO A 35 -11.32 10.18 5.42
N PHE A 36 -12.33 9.82 6.23
CA PHE A 36 -13.56 10.64 6.40
C PHE A 36 -13.30 11.94 7.17
N ILE A 37 -12.30 11.94 8.07
CA ILE A 37 -11.99 13.07 8.93
C ILE A 37 -10.73 13.79 8.41
N GLY A 38 -9.78 13.03 7.91
CA GLY A 38 -8.45 13.48 7.50
C GLY A 38 -8.45 14.42 6.30
N GLY A 39 -9.37 14.23 5.34
CA GLY A 39 -9.46 15.08 4.15
C GLY A 39 -9.64 16.55 4.52
N VAL A 40 -10.60 16.85 5.41
CA VAL A 40 -10.85 18.22 5.88
C VAL A 40 -9.65 18.80 6.64
N LEU A 41 -8.92 17.96 7.37
CA LEU A 41 -7.74 18.38 8.14
C LEU A 41 -6.57 18.73 7.21
N ILE A 42 -6.34 17.91 6.17
CA ILE A 42 -5.26 18.08 5.19
C ILE A 42 -5.50 19.36 4.34
N ASP A 43 -6.75 19.66 4.01
CA ASP A 43 -7.08 20.83 3.20
C ASP A 43 -7.00 22.16 3.96
N ARG A 44 -7.13 22.12 5.30
CA ARG A 44 -7.11 23.31 6.16
C ARG A 44 -5.76 23.62 6.80
N LEU A 45 -4.89 22.65 6.90
CA LEU A 45 -3.59 22.80 7.58
C LEU A 45 -2.44 22.84 6.57
N ASP A 46 -1.39 23.55 6.93
CA ASP A 46 -0.13 23.48 6.20
C ASP A 46 0.40 22.03 6.23
N ARG A 47 0.53 21.43 5.04
CA ARG A 47 0.87 20.01 4.87
C ARG A 47 2.22 19.65 5.47
N ARG A 48 3.19 20.59 5.44
CA ARG A 48 4.50 20.40 6.04
C ARG A 48 4.42 20.35 7.56
N TYR A 49 3.73 21.31 8.18
CA TYR A 49 3.57 21.30 9.65
C TYR A 49 2.71 20.13 10.10
N LEU A 50 1.71 19.73 9.33
CA LEU A 50 0.92 18.54 9.61
C LEU A 50 1.79 17.27 9.58
N ALA A 51 2.64 17.10 8.56
CA ALA A 51 3.55 15.96 8.46
C ALA A 51 4.55 15.92 9.64
N ILE A 52 5.15 17.08 10.02
CA ILE A 52 6.05 17.19 11.18
C ILE A 52 5.31 16.80 12.47
N THR A 53 4.10 17.35 12.68
CA THR A 53 3.31 17.06 13.90
C THR A 53 2.98 15.57 14.00
N LEU A 54 2.62 14.94 12.88
CA LEU A 54 2.35 13.50 12.82
C LEU A 54 3.60 12.67 13.10
N ASP A 55 4.78 13.07 12.61
CA ASP A 55 6.04 12.37 12.91
C ASP A 55 6.40 12.52 14.37
N VAL A 56 6.29 13.72 14.94
CA VAL A 56 6.54 13.95 16.37
C VAL A 56 5.57 13.16 17.24
N ALA A 57 4.27 13.15 16.91
CA ALA A 57 3.27 12.40 17.66
C ALA A 57 3.52 10.87 17.61
N ARG A 58 3.78 10.33 16.41
CA ARG A 58 4.12 8.90 16.24
C ARG A 58 5.43 8.54 16.93
N GLY A 59 6.44 9.39 16.79
CA GLY A 59 7.72 9.25 17.48
C GLY A 59 7.55 9.24 19.01
N ALA A 60 6.73 10.14 19.55
CA ALA A 60 6.46 10.19 21.00
C ALA A 60 5.75 8.92 21.49
N VAL A 61 4.76 8.39 20.74
CA VAL A 61 4.07 7.14 21.05
C VAL A 61 5.06 5.96 21.05
N VAL A 62 5.91 5.85 20.03
CA VAL A 62 6.88 4.75 19.92
C VAL A 62 7.96 4.84 20.99
N LEU A 63 8.54 6.04 21.21
CA LEU A 63 9.56 6.24 22.23
C LEU A 63 9.00 6.09 23.65
N GLY A 64 7.75 6.52 23.90
CA GLY A 64 7.07 6.27 25.17
C GLY A 64 6.90 4.77 25.42
N THR A 65 6.51 3.99 24.40
CA THR A 65 6.42 2.54 24.52
C THR A 65 7.80 1.90 24.68
N ALA A 66 8.83 2.42 23.99
CA ALA A 66 10.22 1.99 24.18
C ALA A 66 10.69 2.21 25.63
N ALA A 67 10.36 3.37 26.20
CA ALA A 67 10.68 3.67 27.61
C ALA A 67 10.04 2.65 28.56
N ILE A 68 8.77 2.30 28.34
CA ILE A 68 8.11 1.24 29.12
C ILE A 68 8.84 -0.10 28.95
N ALA A 69 9.29 -0.44 27.74
CA ALA A 69 10.01 -1.68 27.48
C ALA A 69 11.39 -1.73 28.13
N TRP A 70 12.07 -0.58 28.34
CA TRP A 70 13.38 -0.49 28.99
C TRP A 70 13.32 -0.46 30.51
N TRP A 71 12.36 0.25 31.09
CA TRP A 71 12.30 0.53 32.53
C TRP A 71 11.17 -0.20 33.27
N GLY A 72 10.32 -0.90 32.54
CA GLY A 72 9.17 -1.60 33.10
C GLY A 72 8.89 -2.93 32.42
N THR A 73 7.66 -3.40 32.60
CA THR A 73 7.15 -4.59 31.90
C THR A 73 6.22 -4.13 30.78
N LEU A 74 6.62 -4.38 29.53
CA LEU A 74 5.77 -4.09 28.39
C LEU A 74 4.68 -5.16 28.29
N HIS A 75 3.43 -4.76 28.35
CA HIS A 75 2.28 -5.63 28.17
C HIS A 75 1.73 -5.56 26.74
N VAL A 76 1.21 -6.67 26.25
CA VAL A 76 0.69 -6.79 24.86
C VAL A 76 -0.41 -5.75 24.56
N TRP A 77 -1.28 -5.41 25.51
CA TRP A 77 -2.31 -4.38 25.32
C TRP A 77 -1.73 -2.98 25.03
N GLN A 78 -0.59 -2.64 25.64
CA GLN A 78 0.11 -1.36 25.38
C GLN A 78 0.63 -1.31 23.94
N VAL A 79 1.12 -2.45 23.46
CA VAL A 79 1.52 -2.60 22.07
C VAL A 79 0.33 -2.43 21.13
N TYR A 80 -0.84 -2.97 21.45
CA TYR A 80 -2.05 -2.77 20.66
C TYR A 80 -2.48 -1.30 20.57
N VAL A 81 -2.43 -0.58 21.69
CA VAL A 81 -2.69 0.87 21.71
C VAL A 81 -1.69 1.60 20.84
N MET A 82 -0.40 1.29 20.97
CA MET A 82 0.65 1.89 20.14
C MET A 82 0.38 1.67 18.64
N VAL A 83 0.16 0.43 18.21
CA VAL A 83 -0.03 0.14 16.78
C VAL A 83 -1.31 0.75 16.22
N PHE A 84 -2.37 0.85 17.01
CA PHE A 84 -3.60 1.55 16.62
C PHE A 84 -3.34 3.06 16.40
N LEU A 85 -2.65 3.71 17.33
CA LEU A 85 -2.28 5.12 17.20
C LEU A 85 -1.33 5.36 16.01
N LEU A 86 -0.40 4.44 15.77
CA LEU A 86 0.46 4.49 14.58
C LEU A 86 -0.35 4.33 13.29
N GLY A 87 -1.37 3.46 13.28
CA GLY A 87 -2.28 3.29 12.15
C GLY A 87 -3.07 4.56 11.84
N VAL A 88 -3.59 5.25 12.86
CA VAL A 88 -4.24 6.57 12.71
C VAL A 88 -3.28 7.58 12.09
N GLY A 89 -2.08 7.70 12.67
CA GLY A 89 -1.05 8.62 12.19
C GLY A 89 -0.61 8.29 10.76
N PHE A 90 -0.46 7.02 10.43
CA PHE A 90 -0.07 6.57 9.09
C PHE A 90 -1.12 6.89 8.03
N ALA A 91 -2.41 6.69 8.33
CA ALA A 91 -3.48 6.97 7.37
C ALA A 91 -3.54 8.46 6.97
N ILE A 92 -3.31 9.38 7.93
CA ILE A 92 -3.24 10.82 7.65
C ILE A 92 -1.93 11.17 6.93
N TYR A 93 -0.81 10.65 7.44
CA TYR A 93 0.53 10.93 6.91
C TYR A 93 0.69 10.53 5.45
N TRP A 94 0.15 9.38 5.06
CA TRP A 94 0.20 8.89 3.69
C TRP A 94 -0.39 9.88 2.70
N SER A 95 -1.59 10.37 2.97
CA SER A 95 -2.27 11.36 2.14
C SER A 95 -1.54 12.71 2.15
N THR A 96 -1.07 13.15 3.33
CA THR A 96 -0.33 14.40 3.50
C THR A 96 0.99 14.40 2.73
N THR A 97 1.74 13.31 2.75
CA THR A 97 3.05 13.18 2.07
C THR A 97 2.88 13.21 0.55
N HIS A 98 1.85 12.57 0.00
CA HIS A 98 1.59 12.62 -1.44
C HIS A 98 1.18 14.03 -1.90
N ALA A 99 0.40 14.73 -1.09
CA ALA A 99 0.03 16.10 -1.36
C ALA A 99 1.23 17.07 -1.24
N LEU A 100 2.08 16.88 -0.23
CA LEU A 100 3.32 17.66 -0.04
C LEU A 100 4.30 17.43 -1.20
N LEU A 101 4.42 16.20 -1.71
CA LEU A 101 5.27 15.90 -2.86
C LEU A 101 4.87 16.71 -4.09
N GLN A 102 3.56 16.88 -4.33
CA GLN A 102 3.04 17.67 -5.45
C GLN A 102 3.29 19.18 -5.27
N GLU A 103 3.47 19.66 -4.04
CA GLU A 103 3.81 21.06 -3.76
C GLU A 103 5.32 21.33 -3.93
N VAL A 104 6.16 20.38 -3.53
CA VAL A 104 7.63 20.55 -3.50
C VAL A 104 8.27 20.24 -4.84
N VAL A 105 7.68 19.33 -5.63
CA VAL A 105 8.27 18.86 -6.89
C VAL A 105 7.55 19.49 -8.09
N PRO A 106 8.28 20.16 -9.01
CA PRO A 106 7.70 20.68 -10.24
C PRO A 106 7.00 19.58 -11.04
N ARG A 107 5.94 19.93 -11.80
CA ARG A 107 5.14 18.96 -12.58
C ARG A 107 5.99 18.05 -13.47
N ALA A 108 7.03 18.58 -14.10
CA ALA A 108 7.96 17.81 -14.94
C ALA A 108 8.78 16.78 -14.14
N GLY A 109 9.00 16.98 -12.84
CA GLY A 109 9.76 16.11 -11.95
C GLY A 109 8.94 15.10 -11.16
N LEU A 110 7.60 15.14 -11.22
CA LEU A 110 6.72 14.30 -10.39
C LEU A 110 6.94 12.79 -10.58
N VAL A 111 7.25 12.36 -11.80
CA VAL A 111 7.55 10.94 -12.07
C VAL A 111 8.80 10.51 -11.31
N GLY A 112 9.88 11.33 -11.37
CA GLY A 112 11.10 11.08 -10.62
C GLY A 112 10.89 11.15 -9.10
N GLY A 113 10.10 12.13 -8.63
CA GLY A 113 9.74 12.26 -7.21
C GLY A 113 9.00 11.05 -6.66
N ASN A 114 7.99 10.57 -7.38
CA ASN A 114 7.26 9.35 -6.99
C ASN A 114 8.16 8.10 -7.02
N ALA A 115 9.06 7.99 -8.02
CA ALA A 115 10.02 6.90 -8.08
C ALA A 115 10.98 6.93 -6.87
N ALA A 116 11.47 8.12 -6.48
CA ALA A 116 12.32 8.28 -5.31
C ALA A 116 11.60 7.88 -4.01
N VAL A 117 10.33 8.27 -3.83
CA VAL A 117 9.49 7.84 -2.70
C VAL A 117 9.35 6.32 -2.66
N LEU A 118 9.07 5.70 -3.81
CA LEU A 118 8.96 4.23 -3.89
C LEU A 118 10.27 3.54 -3.51
N VAL A 119 11.41 4.01 -4.01
CA VAL A 119 12.74 3.47 -3.67
C VAL A 119 13.03 3.66 -2.18
N ALA A 120 12.69 4.82 -1.60
CA ALA A 120 12.86 5.07 -0.17
C ALA A 120 12.01 4.10 0.69
N ILE A 121 10.74 3.89 0.32
CA ILE A 121 9.86 2.94 1.02
C ILE A 121 10.42 1.52 0.96
N GLN A 122 10.76 1.04 -0.23
CA GLN A 122 11.25 -0.33 -0.42
C GLN A 122 12.63 -0.54 0.20
N GLY A 123 13.53 0.44 0.08
CA GLY A 123 14.84 0.43 0.74
C GLY A 123 14.71 0.44 2.27
N GLY A 124 13.77 1.24 2.79
CA GLY A 124 13.43 1.26 4.22
C GLY A 124 12.90 -0.08 4.71
N MET A 125 12.02 -0.74 3.95
CA MET A 125 11.51 -2.08 4.30
C MET A 125 12.61 -3.14 4.28
N MET A 126 13.49 -3.12 3.29
CA MET A 126 14.62 -4.04 3.20
C MET A 126 15.57 -3.88 4.39
N THR A 127 15.95 -2.65 4.70
CA THR A 127 16.81 -2.33 5.84
C THR A 127 16.13 -2.69 7.16
N ALA A 128 14.83 -2.40 7.29
CA ALA A 128 14.06 -2.71 8.47
C ALA A 128 14.04 -4.21 8.78
N GLY A 129 13.82 -5.06 7.76
CA GLY A 129 13.84 -6.51 7.92
C GLY A 129 15.18 -7.02 8.45
N ALA A 130 16.30 -6.59 7.84
CA ALA A 130 17.63 -6.99 8.26
C ALA A 130 17.96 -6.50 9.70
N VAL A 131 17.65 -5.24 10.00
CA VAL A 131 17.95 -4.63 11.31
C VAL A 131 17.09 -5.22 12.41
N VAL A 132 15.77 -5.42 12.16
CA VAL A 132 14.86 -5.96 13.17
C VAL A 132 15.33 -7.31 13.68
N GLY A 133 15.70 -8.23 12.79
CA GLY A 133 16.16 -9.56 13.20
C GLY A 133 17.42 -9.52 14.06
N PHE A 134 18.41 -8.70 13.68
CA PHE A 134 19.66 -8.58 14.39
C PHE A 134 19.53 -7.84 15.74
N VAL A 135 18.82 -6.71 15.73
CA VAL A 135 18.65 -5.85 16.92
C VAL A 135 17.76 -6.54 17.94
N TYR A 136 16.71 -7.23 17.51
CA TYR A 136 15.79 -7.92 18.42
C TYR A 136 16.51 -9.01 19.23
N ASP A 137 17.33 -9.82 18.58
CA ASP A 137 18.04 -10.93 19.24
C ASP A 137 19.05 -10.46 20.30
N HIS A 138 19.64 -9.26 20.14
CA HIS A 138 20.67 -8.76 21.05
C HIS A 138 20.10 -7.84 22.15
N TRP A 139 19.12 -7.02 21.83
CA TRP A 139 18.63 -5.95 22.71
C TRP A 139 17.10 -5.95 22.89
N GLY A 140 16.39 -6.87 22.28
CA GLY A 140 14.95 -7.03 22.43
C GLY A 140 14.10 -5.94 21.76
N ILE A 141 12.81 -5.93 22.12
CA ILE A 141 11.82 -5.02 21.54
C ILE A 141 12.09 -3.54 21.88
N GLY A 142 12.62 -3.25 23.06
CA GLY A 142 12.91 -1.88 23.49
C GLY A 142 13.87 -1.18 22.54
N ALA A 143 14.92 -1.88 22.06
CA ALA A 143 15.87 -1.33 21.12
C ALA A 143 15.23 -1.09 19.72
N ILE A 144 14.39 -2.02 19.24
CA ILE A 144 13.65 -1.86 17.99
C ILE A 144 12.79 -0.60 18.04
N LEU A 145 12.02 -0.42 19.11
CA LEU A 145 11.17 0.75 19.28
C LEU A 145 11.99 2.04 19.41
N THR A 146 13.15 2.00 20.08
CA THR A 146 14.04 3.15 20.19
C THR A 146 14.59 3.56 18.82
N VAL A 147 15.08 2.60 18.03
CA VAL A 147 15.59 2.87 16.67
C VAL A 147 14.47 3.42 15.78
N ASP A 148 13.30 2.80 15.82
CA ASP A 148 12.15 3.25 15.02
C ASP A 148 11.67 4.64 15.44
N GLY A 149 11.58 4.90 16.74
CA GLY A 149 11.26 6.22 17.27
C GLY A 149 12.27 7.30 16.87
N ALA A 150 13.57 6.97 16.85
CA ALA A 150 14.61 7.85 16.35
C ALA A 150 14.44 8.18 14.87
N THR A 151 13.96 7.24 14.04
CA THR A 151 13.69 7.52 12.61
C THR A 151 12.58 8.54 12.42
N TYR A 152 11.56 8.59 13.28
CA TYR A 152 10.53 9.63 13.26
C TYR A 152 11.11 11.01 13.62
N VAL A 153 12.03 11.07 14.58
CA VAL A 153 12.71 12.32 14.93
C VAL A 153 13.55 12.83 13.75
N VAL A 154 14.32 11.94 13.11
CA VAL A 154 15.10 12.27 11.91
C VAL A 154 14.18 12.75 10.78
N SER A 155 13.05 12.07 10.54
CA SER A 155 12.05 12.46 9.54
C SER A 155 11.50 13.86 9.82
N ALA A 156 11.11 14.15 11.07
CA ALA A 156 10.61 15.46 11.47
C ALA A 156 11.67 16.57 11.25
N LEU A 157 12.94 16.30 11.57
CA LEU A 157 14.05 17.22 11.33
C LEU A 157 14.30 17.45 9.83
N CYS A 158 14.24 16.42 9.01
CA CYS A 158 14.34 16.54 7.56
C CYS A 158 13.21 17.39 6.98
N LEU A 159 11.96 17.17 7.43
CA LEU A 159 10.81 17.97 7.04
C LEU A 159 10.91 19.42 7.52
N TRP A 160 11.51 19.64 8.70
CA TRP A 160 11.80 20.99 9.20
C TRP A 160 12.81 21.72 8.33
N GLY A 161 13.78 21.01 7.76
CA GLY A 161 14.79 21.54 6.85
C GLY A 161 14.25 21.87 5.45
N LEU A 162 13.07 21.38 5.06
CA LEU A 162 12.41 21.76 3.82
C LEU A 162 12.08 23.27 3.88
N ARG A 163 12.53 24.05 2.90
CA ARG A 163 12.22 25.47 2.85
C ARG A 163 10.71 25.66 2.76
N SER A 164 10.13 26.43 3.69
CA SER A 164 8.77 26.93 3.60
C SER A 164 8.68 27.86 2.40
N GLY A 165 7.80 27.62 1.47
CA GLY A 165 7.56 28.60 0.46
C GLY A 165 7.37 28.09 -0.96
N TYR A 166 6.54 27.09 -1.13
CA TYR A 166 5.70 27.01 -2.31
C TYR A 166 4.27 26.75 -1.86
N HIS A 167 3.69 27.71 -1.15
CA HIS A 167 2.29 27.94 -1.33
C HIS A 167 2.18 28.43 -2.77
N ALA A 168 1.97 27.51 -3.73
CA ALA A 168 1.20 27.90 -4.87
C ALA A 168 -0.09 28.42 -4.27
N PRO A 169 -0.42 29.72 -4.35
CA PRO A 169 -1.79 30.14 -4.11
C PRO A 169 -2.61 29.18 -4.97
N HIS A 170 -3.79 28.79 -4.52
CA HIS A 170 -4.80 28.33 -5.43
C HIS A 170 -5.06 29.53 -6.37
N ALA A 171 -4.09 29.76 -7.24
CA ALA A 171 -4.32 30.46 -8.46
C ALA A 171 -5.34 29.59 -9.16
N HIS A 172 -6.60 29.94 -9.02
CA HIS A 172 -7.44 29.92 -10.19
C HIS A 172 -6.50 30.22 -11.32
N ALA A 173 -6.13 29.20 -12.09
CA ALA A 173 -5.39 29.44 -13.31
C ALA A 173 -6.30 30.36 -14.14
N GLU A 174 -6.11 31.66 -13.96
CA GLU A 174 -6.30 32.56 -15.04
C GLU A 174 -5.46 31.94 -16.15
N VAL A 175 -6.14 31.41 -17.11
CA VAL A 175 -5.58 31.09 -18.41
C VAL A 175 -4.93 32.41 -18.80
N GLU A 176 -3.61 32.56 -18.60
CA GLU A 176 -2.86 33.57 -19.33
C GLU A 176 -3.10 33.22 -20.79
N GLU A 177 -4.02 33.95 -21.39
CA GLU A 177 -4.05 34.11 -22.84
C GLU A 177 -2.63 34.50 -23.24
N PRO A 178 -1.97 33.74 -24.14
CA PRO A 178 -0.70 34.18 -24.68
C PRO A 178 -0.94 35.57 -25.26
N ALA A 179 -0.17 36.55 -24.75
CA ALA A 179 -0.17 37.90 -25.26
C ALA A 179 -0.08 37.84 -26.78
N ALA A 180 -1.06 38.42 -27.42
CA ALA A 180 -1.11 38.62 -28.85
C ALA A 180 -0.03 39.63 -29.24
N ASP A 181 1.20 39.16 -29.47
CA ASP A 181 2.23 39.87 -30.20
C ASP A 181 3.27 38.86 -30.74
N GLU A 182 2.94 38.31 -31.87
CA GLU A 182 3.86 37.93 -32.96
C GLU A 182 3.01 37.51 -34.16
N ALA A 183 2.57 38.55 -34.89
CA ALA A 183 2.06 38.37 -36.23
C ALA A 183 3.20 37.97 -37.16
N ALA A 184 3.01 36.88 -37.85
CA ALA A 184 3.34 36.61 -39.23
C ALA A 184 3.85 35.17 -39.45
N THR A 185 2.96 34.31 -39.86
CA THR A 185 3.05 33.62 -41.17
C THR A 185 1.90 32.60 -41.23
N GLY A 186 1.12 32.72 -42.30
CA GLY A 186 -0.14 32.00 -42.49
C GLY A 186 0.04 30.50 -42.69
N GLU A 187 -0.83 29.80 -42.00
CA GLU A 187 -1.49 28.59 -42.47
C GLU A 187 -2.71 28.40 -41.52
N GLU A 188 -3.89 28.72 -42.09
CA GLU A 188 -5.17 28.49 -41.40
C GLU A 188 -5.39 26.98 -41.27
N VAL A 189 -5.16 26.46 -40.06
CA VAL A 189 -5.75 25.19 -39.63
C VAL A 189 -6.92 25.53 -38.75
N GLU A 190 -8.12 25.56 -39.35
CA GLU A 190 -9.41 25.69 -38.68
C GLU A 190 -9.62 24.47 -37.78
N VAL A 191 -9.12 24.53 -36.52
CA VAL A 191 -9.49 23.58 -35.50
C VAL A 191 -10.82 24.02 -34.91
N LEU A 192 -11.88 23.37 -35.37
CA LEU A 192 -13.23 23.51 -34.86
C LEU A 192 -13.26 22.98 -33.41
N VAL A 193 -12.96 23.82 -32.42
CA VAL A 193 -13.18 23.54 -31.01
C VAL A 193 -14.63 23.93 -30.72
N PRO A 194 -15.51 22.94 -30.40
CA PRO A 194 -16.87 23.31 -30.00
C PRO A 194 -16.80 24.13 -28.69
N PRO A 195 -17.64 25.16 -28.52
CA PRO A 195 -17.67 25.94 -27.29
C PRO A 195 -18.03 24.99 -26.13
N VAL A 196 -17.06 24.76 -25.25
CA VAL A 196 -17.33 24.14 -23.97
C VAL A 196 -18.24 25.12 -23.23
N LEU A 197 -19.51 24.75 -23.13
CA LEU A 197 -20.45 25.36 -22.21
C LEU A 197 -19.80 25.37 -20.85
N LEU A 198 -19.41 26.53 -20.38
CA LEU A 198 -19.09 26.81 -19.00
C LEU A 198 -20.39 26.60 -18.22
N ASP A 199 -20.67 25.34 -17.93
CA ASP A 199 -21.71 25.00 -16.98
C ASP A 199 -21.27 25.60 -15.64
N SER A 200 -22.04 26.57 -15.22
CA SER A 200 -21.94 27.27 -13.94
C SER A 200 -21.53 26.27 -12.86
N ALA A 201 -20.39 26.53 -12.24
CA ALA A 201 -19.97 25.85 -11.03
C ALA A 201 -20.99 26.16 -9.94
N GLU A 202 -22.07 25.39 -9.90
CA GLU A 202 -22.87 25.27 -8.70
C GLU A 202 -21.89 24.84 -7.60
N ALA A 203 -21.80 25.67 -6.58
CA ALA A 203 -21.03 25.39 -5.36
C ALA A 203 -21.59 24.10 -4.74
N GLN A 204 -21.07 22.98 -5.20
CA GLN A 204 -21.41 21.67 -4.66
C GLN A 204 -20.95 21.66 -3.21
N ALA A 205 -21.88 21.39 -2.30
CA ALA A 205 -21.57 21.07 -0.90
C ALA A 205 -20.39 20.10 -0.83
N PRO A 206 -19.50 20.22 0.17
CA PRO A 206 -18.30 19.40 0.24
C PRO A 206 -18.68 17.93 0.05
N PRO A 207 -18.07 17.22 -0.92
CA PRO A 207 -18.48 15.89 -1.26
C PRO A 207 -18.36 14.99 -0.02
N SER A 208 -19.45 14.37 0.39
CA SER A 208 -19.40 13.43 1.50
C SER A 208 -18.65 12.20 1.02
N VAL A 209 -17.56 11.82 1.69
CA VAL A 209 -16.75 10.63 1.37
C VAL A 209 -17.64 9.38 1.21
N LEU A 210 -18.73 9.29 2.00
CA LEU A 210 -19.73 8.23 1.88
C LEU A 210 -20.47 8.26 0.54
N ALA A 211 -20.78 9.45 0.01
CA ALA A 211 -21.41 9.57 -1.31
C ALA A 211 -20.45 9.13 -2.41
N ASP A 212 -19.17 9.50 -2.31
CA ASP A 212 -18.13 9.09 -3.27
C ASP A 212 -17.90 7.59 -3.25
N ILE A 213 -17.84 6.97 -2.07
CA ILE A 213 -17.74 5.50 -1.96
C ILE A 213 -18.97 4.82 -2.55
N ARG A 214 -20.17 5.33 -2.26
CA ARG A 214 -21.42 4.77 -2.78
C ARG A 214 -21.49 4.87 -4.31
N GLU A 215 -21.06 6.00 -4.87
CA GLU A 215 -20.99 6.19 -6.30
C GLU A 215 -19.92 5.30 -6.94
N GLY A 216 -18.73 5.20 -6.34
CA GLY A 216 -17.69 4.27 -6.74
C GLY A 216 -18.18 2.82 -6.75
N LEU A 217 -18.88 2.37 -5.70
CA LEU A 217 -19.45 1.02 -5.63
C LEU A 217 -20.55 0.81 -6.68
N ARG A 218 -21.36 1.83 -6.97
CA ARG A 218 -22.37 1.76 -8.03
C ARG A 218 -21.70 1.62 -9.39
N TYR A 219 -20.67 2.42 -9.66
CA TYR A 219 -19.89 2.33 -10.88
C TYR A 219 -19.25 0.94 -11.05
N LEU A 220 -18.63 0.40 -10.00
CA LEU A 220 -18.03 -0.94 -10.02
C LEU A 220 -19.05 -2.03 -10.35
N ARG A 221 -20.28 -1.92 -9.82
CA ARG A 221 -21.36 -2.87 -10.14
C ARG A 221 -21.80 -2.79 -11.60
N SER A 222 -21.75 -1.61 -12.20
CA SER A 222 -22.10 -1.39 -13.62
C SER A 222 -20.97 -1.77 -14.59
N GLN A 223 -19.71 -1.90 -14.09
CA GLN A 223 -18.52 -2.18 -14.88
C GLN A 223 -17.80 -3.44 -14.39
N PRO A 224 -18.26 -4.64 -14.80
CA PRO A 224 -17.74 -5.91 -14.29
C PRO A 224 -16.26 -6.15 -14.64
N GLU A 225 -15.74 -5.55 -15.71
CA GLU A 225 -14.31 -5.57 -16.03
C GLU A 225 -13.49 -4.83 -14.97
N VAL A 226 -13.88 -3.59 -14.64
CA VAL A 226 -13.20 -2.76 -13.63
C VAL A 226 -13.31 -3.40 -12.25
N LEU A 227 -14.46 -3.96 -11.91
CA LEU A 227 -14.66 -4.70 -10.66
C LEU A 227 -13.71 -5.90 -10.57
N SER A 228 -13.56 -6.67 -11.65
CA SER A 228 -12.67 -7.83 -11.69
C SER A 228 -11.20 -7.44 -11.54
N LEU A 229 -10.77 -6.35 -12.17
CA LEU A 229 -9.42 -5.79 -11.99
C LEU A 229 -9.21 -5.31 -10.56
N GLY A 230 -10.19 -4.60 -10.00
CA GLY A 230 -10.13 -4.11 -8.62
C GLY A 230 -10.08 -5.26 -7.61
N LEU A 231 -10.84 -6.34 -7.81
CA LEU A 231 -10.75 -7.55 -6.98
C LEU A 231 -9.37 -8.20 -7.08
N THR A 232 -8.78 -8.29 -8.30
CA THR A 232 -7.41 -8.77 -8.47
C THR A 232 -6.44 -7.96 -7.62
N TYR A 233 -6.51 -6.63 -7.70
CA TYR A 233 -5.67 -5.74 -6.91
C TYR A 233 -5.91 -5.89 -5.40
N SER A 234 -7.17 -5.93 -4.97
CA SER A 234 -7.54 -6.07 -3.55
C SER A 234 -7.09 -7.41 -2.96
N CYS A 235 -7.25 -8.52 -3.69
CA CYS A 235 -6.73 -9.83 -3.27
C CYS A 235 -5.21 -9.81 -3.10
N MET A 236 -4.48 -9.19 -4.04
CA MET A 236 -3.03 -9.06 -3.95
C MET A 236 -2.60 -8.24 -2.73
N MET A 237 -3.27 -7.11 -2.48
CA MET A 237 -2.98 -6.25 -1.33
C MET A 237 -3.33 -6.94 -0.01
N ALA A 238 -4.47 -7.62 0.04
CA ALA A 238 -4.88 -8.36 1.22
C ALA A 238 -3.91 -9.50 1.52
N GLY A 239 -3.46 -10.24 0.50
CA GLY A 239 -2.51 -11.34 0.67
C GLY A 239 -1.16 -10.91 1.23
N VAL A 240 -0.64 -9.74 0.83
CA VAL A 240 0.63 -9.20 1.36
C VAL A 240 0.53 -8.90 2.85
N VAL A 241 -0.47 -8.09 3.22
CA VAL A 241 -0.62 -7.64 4.61
C VAL A 241 -0.98 -8.79 5.54
N SER A 242 -1.94 -9.63 5.11
CA SER A 242 -2.40 -10.76 5.93
C SER A 242 -1.37 -11.90 5.97
N GLY A 243 -0.54 -12.04 4.93
CA GLY A 243 0.52 -13.04 4.86
C GLY A 243 1.57 -12.90 5.97
N ASN A 244 1.81 -11.68 6.46
CA ASN A 244 2.73 -11.44 7.57
C ASN A 244 2.32 -12.17 8.86
N VAL A 245 1.01 -12.37 9.09
CA VAL A 245 0.49 -13.10 10.27
C VAL A 245 1.00 -14.54 10.30
N VAL A 246 1.01 -15.21 9.14
CA VAL A 246 1.46 -16.60 9.04
C VAL A 246 2.94 -16.73 8.75
N LEU A 247 3.57 -15.69 8.17
CA LEU A 247 5.00 -15.66 7.90
C LEU A 247 5.82 -15.67 9.19
N VAL A 248 5.40 -14.90 10.21
CA VAL A 248 6.09 -14.87 11.50
C VAL A 248 5.99 -16.22 12.21
N ALA A 249 4.84 -16.89 12.13
CA ALA A 249 4.66 -18.24 12.68
C ALA A 249 5.48 -19.28 11.90
N LEU A 250 5.57 -19.17 10.58
CA LEU A 250 6.45 -20.03 9.76
C LEU A 250 7.91 -19.91 10.21
N ALA A 251 8.39 -18.69 10.44
CA ALA A 251 9.76 -18.43 10.89
C ALA A 251 10.03 -19.04 12.26
N GLN A 252 9.05 -19.00 13.17
CA GLN A 252 9.18 -19.55 14.52
C GLN A 252 9.01 -21.08 14.54
N ASP A 253 7.91 -21.61 14.01
CA ASP A 253 7.43 -22.97 14.28
C ASP A 253 7.96 -24.01 13.27
N VAL A 254 8.19 -23.58 12.02
CA VAL A 254 8.63 -24.48 10.94
C VAL A 254 10.12 -24.36 10.67
N LEU A 255 10.60 -23.13 10.53
CA LEU A 255 12.01 -22.89 10.21
C LEU A 255 12.90 -22.84 11.44
N ASN A 256 12.34 -22.65 12.64
CA ASN A 256 13.07 -22.46 13.90
C ASN A 256 14.19 -21.41 13.76
N ALA A 257 13.93 -20.37 12.97
CA ALA A 257 14.96 -19.42 12.52
C ALA A 257 15.04 -18.15 13.37
N GLY A 258 14.17 -18.02 14.38
CA GLY A 258 14.17 -16.87 15.28
C GLY A 258 13.84 -15.55 14.60
N ALA A 259 14.06 -14.45 15.30
CA ALA A 259 13.82 -13.10 14.77
C ALA A 259 14.72 -12.77 13.58
N ARG A 260 15.95 -13.30 13.55
CA ARG A 260 16.86 -13.13 12.39
C ARG A 260 16.31 -13.78 11.13
N GLY A 261 15.79 -15.01 11.25
CA GLY A 261 15.18 -15.69 10.12
C GLY A 261 13.98 -14.95 9.58
N PHE A 262 13.12 -14.44 10.45
CA PHE A 262 11.99 -13.58 10.07
C PHE A 262 12.48 -12.30 9.36
N GLY A 263 13.52 -11.64 9.87
CA GLY A 263 14.14 -10.48 9.23
C GLY A 263 14.69 -10.79 7.83
N PHE A 264 15.32 -11.96 7.62
CA PHE A 264 15.76 -12.38 6.29
C PHE A 264 14.60 -12.65 5.32
N LEU A 265 13.49 -13.21 5.80
CA LEU A 265 12.28 -13.40 4.99
C LEU A 265 11.72 -12.06 4.52
N GLU A 266 11.57 -11.10 5.43
CA GLU A 266 11.10 -9.73 5.12
C GLU A 266 12.05 -9.02 4.13
N SER A 267 13.36 -9.10 4.36
CA SER A 267 14.36 -8.52 3.46
C SER A 267 14.33 -9.17 2.08
N GLY A 268 14.17 -10.48 2.02
CA GLY A 268 14.05 -11.23 0.77
C GLY A 268 12.85 -10.76 -0.05
N TRP A 269 11.70 -10.59 0.61
CA TRP A 269 10.51 -10.04 -0.04
C TRP A 269 10.76 -8.64 -0.63
N ALA A 270 11.41 -7.75 0.12
CA ALA A 270 11.72 -6.40 -0.33
C ALA A 270 12.69 -6.38 -1.53
N VAL A 271 13.73 -7.21 -1.51
CA VAL A 271 14.65 -7.40 -2.65
C VAL A 271 13.87 -7.86 -3.89
N GLY A 272 12.98 -8.84 -3.72
CA GLY A 272 12.11 -9.31 -4.79
C GLY A 272 11.22 -8.20 -5.35
N ALA A 273 10.59 -7.40 -4.48
CA ALA A 273 9.73 -6.30 -4.89
C ALA A 273 10.48 -5.23 -5.69
N ILE A 274 11.71 -4.90 -5.30
CA ILE A 274 12.57 -3.95 -6.03
C ILE A 274 12.93 -4.53 -7.39
N THR A 275 13.46 -5.74 -7.45
CA THR A 275 13.91 -6.37 -8.70
C THR A 275 12.76 -6.62 -9.66
N GLY A 276 11.60 -7.09 -9.16
CA GLY A 276 10.39 -7.27 -9.94
C GLY A 276 9.82 -5.96 -10.47
N GLY A 277 9.83 -4.91 -9.64
CA GLY A 277 9.41 -3.57 -10.04
C GLY A 277 10.26 -3.02 -11.20
N LEU A 278 11.59 -3.11 -11.09
CA LEU A 278 12.53 -2.70 -12.14
C LEU A 278 12.39 -3.52 -13.42
N ALA A 279 12.14 -4.82 -13.29
CA ALA A 279 11.96 -5.71 -14.41
C ALA A 279 10.62 -5.55 -15.13
N THR A 280 9.64 -4.87 -14.53
CA THR A 280 8.28 -4.76 -15.07
C THR A 280 8.29 -4.20 -16.50
N GLY A 281 8.97 -3.09 -16.74
CA GLY A 281 9.02 -2.44 -18.05
C GLY A 281 9.50 -3.37 -19.16
N TRP A 282 10.49 -4.19 -18.87
CA TRP A 282 11.06 -5.14 -19.85
C TRP A 282 10.20 -6.39 -20.04
N LEU A 283 9.74 -7.00 -18.93
CA LEU A 283 8.98 -8.26 -18.98
C LEU A 283 7.59 -8.10 -19.61
N THR A 284 7.01 -6.90 -19.53
CA THR A 284 5.60 -6.67 -19.94
C THR A 284 5.44 -6.15 -21.36
N GLN A 285 6.55 -5.85 -22.08
CA GLN A 285 6.49 -5.24 -23.42
C GLN A 285 5.67 -6.03 -24.43
N ARG A 286 5.74 -7.37 -24.43
CA ARG A 286 5.10 -8.19 -25.46
C ARG A 286 3.80 -8.85 -24.98
N ARG A 287 3.69 -9.28 -23.72
CA ARG A 287 2.56 -10.08 -23.22
C ARG A 287 2.23 -9.74 -21.76
N PRO A 288 1.81 -8.49 -21.46
CA PRO A 288 1.61 -8.04 -20.07
C PRO A 288 0.60 -8.91 -19.29
N PHE A 289 -0.47 -9.35 -19.96
CA PHE A 289 -1.48 -10.18 -19.33
C PHE A 289 -0.96 -11.59 -18.97
N LEU A 290 -0.15 -12.19 -19.82
CA LEU A 290 0.45 -13.51 -19.52
C LEU A 290 1.37 -13.41 -18.30
N VAL A 291 2.16 -12.32 -18.22
CA VAL A 291 3.03 -12.03 -17.08
C VAL A 291 2.21 -11.87 -15.78
N LEU A 292 1.08 -11.14 -15.84
CA LEU A 292 0.18 -10.99 -14.70
C LEU A 292 -0.35 -12.34 -14.21
N VAL A 293 -0.90 -13.15 -15.10
CA VAL A 293 -1.47 -14.47 -14.75
C VAL A 293 -0.39 -15.42 -14.24
N ALA A 294 0.79 -15.43 -14.86
CA ALA A 294 1.92 -16.23 -14.42
C ALA A 294 2.39 -15.80 -13.02
N ALA A 295 2.51 -14.50 -12.74
CA ALA A 295 2.87 -13.97 -11.44
C ALA A 295 1.86 -14.39 -10.35
N LEU A 296 0.55 -14.24 -10.64
CA LEU A 296 -0.51 -14.64 -9.71
C LEU A 296 -0.55 -16.17 -9.50
N GLY A 297 -0.34 -16.95 -10.55
CA GLY A 297 -0.22 -18.41 -10.46
C GLY A 297 0.98 -18.84 -9.62
N THR A 298 2.14 -18.17 -9.80
CA THR A 298 3.33 -18.41 -8.98
C THR A 298 3.07 -18.08 -7.51
N LEU A 299 2.38 -16.97 -7.23
CA LEU A 299 1.98 -16.64 -5.86
C LEU A 299 1.03 -17.69 -5.28
N ALA A 300 0.03 -18.15 -6.06
CA ALA A 300 -0.95 -19.13 -5.61
C ALA A 300 -0.28 -20.47 -5.25
N ILE A 301 0.49 -21.02 -6.17
CA ILE A 301 1.17 -22.32 -5.99
C ILE A 301 2.27 -22.18 -4.93
N GLY A 302 3.04 -21.10 -4.99
CA GLY A 302 4.14 -20.84 -4.08
C GLY A 302 3.68 -20.74 -2.62
N HIS A 303 2.59 -19.99 -2.33
CA HIS A 303 2.08 -19.92 -0.96
C HIS A 303 1.53 -21.26 -0.47
N ALA A 304 0.86 -22.04 -1.32
CA ALA A 304 0.45 -23.39 -0.95
C ALA A 304 1.63 -24.31 -0.64
N ALA A 305 2.77 -24.12 -1.31
CA ALA A 305 4.00 -24.89 -1.09
C ALA A 305 4.87 -24.34 0.06
N PHE A 306 4.69 -23.09 0.47
CA PHE A 306 5.57 -22.40 1.41
C PHE A 306 5.71 -23.07 2.78
N PRO A 307 4.66 -23.62 3.41
CA PRO A 307 4.78 -24.31 4.70
C PRO A 307 5.69 -25.54 4.68
N TYR A 308 5.98 -26.07 3.50
CA TYR A 308 6.84 -27.24 3.32
C TYR A 308 8.33 -26.87 3.12
N ALA A 309 8.65 -25.59 3.02
CA ALA A 309 10.03 -25.09 2.99
C ALA A 309 10.68 -25.31 4.37
N ARG A 310 11.58 -26.28 4.47
CA ARG A 310 12.24 -26.63 5.73
C ARG A 310 13.57 -25.90 5.93
N TRP A 311 14.11 -25.28 4.91
CA TRP A 311 15.39 -24.58 4.93
C TRP A 311 15.18 -23.09 4.76
N LEU A 312 15.77 -22.31 5.66
CA LEU A 312 15.64 -20.84 5.63
C LEU A 312 16.04 -20.24 4.27
N ALA A 313 17.13 -20.72 3.66
CA ALA A 313 17.57 -20.23 2.37
C ALA A 313 16.54 -20.44 1.26
N VAL A 314 15.85 -21.59 1.25
CA VAL A 314 14.77 -21.88 0.31
C VAL A 314 13.59 -20.94 0.56
N ALA A 315 13.18 -20.77 1.81
CA ALA A 315 12.09 -19.88 2.19
C ALA A 315 12.38 -18.43 1.82
N VAL A 316 13.60 -17.93 2.04
CA VAL A 316 14.04 -16.59 1.61
C VAL A 316 14.01 -16.48 0.09
N GLY A 317 14.50 -17.46 -0.65
CA GLY A 317 14.45 -17.50 -2.12
C GLY A 317 12.99 -17.45 -2.65
N MET A 318 12.08 -18.22 -2.04
CA MET A 318 10.65 -18.16 -2.37
C MET A 318 10.07 -16.77 -2.09
N ASN A 319 10.44 -16.15 -0.97
CA ASN A 319 9.96 -14.82 -0.61
C ASN A 319 10.48 -13.73 -1.57
N VAL A 320 11.71 -13.86 -2.10
CA VAL A 320 12.21 -13.00 -3.20
C VAL A 320 11.31 -13.14 -4.43
N VAL A 321 10.96 -14.36 -4.83
CA VAL A 321 10.06 -14.61 -5.97
C VAL A 321 8.67 -14.02 -5.70
N PHE A 322 8.15 -14.17 -4.49
CA PHE A 322 6.84 -13.61 -4.11
C PHE A 322 6.84 -12.08 -4.19
N GLY A 323 7.88 -11.41 -3.67
CA GLY A 323 8.04 -9.97 -3.78
C GLY A 323 8.07 -9.50 -5.24
N ALA A 324 8.83 -10.19 -6.11
CA ALA A 324 8.91 -9.87 -7.52
C ALA A 324 7.56 -10.04 -8.24
N CYS A 325 6.90 -11.19 -8.05
CA CYS A 325 5.58 -11.45 -8.64
C CYS A 325 4.53 -10.44 -8.15
N ARG A 326 4.59 -10.06 -6.87
CA ARG A 326 3.70 -9.07 -6.30
C ARG A 326 3.90 -7.68 -6.92
N ALA A 327 5.15 -7.25 -7.10
CA ALA A 327 5.46 -5.96 -7.72
C ALA A 327 4.98 -5.93 -9.18
N LEU A 328 5.30 -6.96 -9.97
CA LEU A 328 4.84 -7.12 -11.35
C LEU A 328 3.30 -7.06 -11.44
N GLY A 329 2.61 -7.88 -10.65
CA GLY A 329 1.15 -7.94 -10.67
C GLY A 329 0.50 -6.63 -10.23
N GLY A 330 1.06 -5.96 -9.21
CA GLY A 330 0.57 -4.69 -8.70
C GLY A 330 0.65 -3.56 -9.73
N VAL A 331 1.82 -3.40 -10.36
CA VAL A 331 2.04 -2.38 -11.40
C VAL A 331 1.11 -2.62 -12.59
N LEU A 332 1.03 -3.86 -13.09
CA LEU A 332 0.18 -4.21 -14.22
C LEU A 332 -1.31 -3.98 -13.95
N THR A 333 -1.79 -4.42 -12.80
CA THR A 333 -3.20 -4.26 -12.44
C THR A 333 -3.55 -2.80 -12.25
N GLN A 334 -2.72 -2.04 -11.52
CA GLN A 334 -2.95 -0.62 -11.26
C GLN A 334 -2.90 0.20 -12.56
N SER A 335 -1.93 -0.04 -13.44
CA SER A 335 -1.85 0.65 -14.73
C SER A 335 -3.05 0.35 -15.62
N THR A 336 -3.55 -0.90 -15.61
CA THR A 336 -4.76 -1.28 -16.38
C THR A 336 -6.00 -0.58 -15.82
N ILE A 337 -6.16 -0.52 -14.48
CA ILE A 337 -7.26 0.23 -13.85
C ILE A 337 -7.21 1.69 -14.27
N MET A 338 -6.02 2.32 -14.21
CA MET A 338 -5.85 3.73 -14.61
C MET A 338 -6.16 3.98 -16.09
N ALA A 339 -5.92 3.01 -16.96
CA ALA A 339 -6.23 3.11 -18.39
C ALA A 339 -7.72 2.89 -18.69
N THR A 340 -8.43 2.12 -17.84
CA THR A 340 -9.82 1.72 -18.11
C THR A 340 -10.82 2.66 -17.45
N VAL A 341 -10.51 3.20 -16.26
CA VAL A 341 -11.43 4.06 -15.49
C VAL A 341 -11.37 5.50 -15.98
N PRO A 342 -12.50 6.15 -16.31
CA PRO A 342 -12.54 7.56 -16.67
C PRO A 342 -11.97 8.45 -15.56
N ARG A 343 -11.19 9.50 -15.92
CA ARG A 343 -10.52 10.39 -14.97
C ARG A 343 -11.46 10.97 -13.91
N ARG A 344 -12.68 11.37 -14.31
CA ARG A 344 -13.71 11.92 -13.39
C ARG A 344 -14.17 10.95 -12.29
N LEU A 345 -14.08 9.64 -12.52
CA LEU A 345 -14.52 8.59 -11.58
C LEU A 345 -13.35 7.94 -10.85
N MET A 346 -12.10 8.26 -11.20
CA MET A 346 -10.90 7.60 -10.66
C MET A 346 -10.85 7.69 -9.14
N GLY A 347 -11.01 8.87 -8.55
CA GLY A 347 -10.97 9.05 -7.09
C GLY A 347 -12.04 8.24 -6.37
N ARG A 348 -13.29 8.26 -6.86
CA ARG A 348 -14.43 7.52 -6.30
C ARG A 348 -14.22 6.00 -6.39
N THR A 349 -13.67 5.55 -7.51
CA THR A 349 -13.33 4.13 -7.73
C THR A 349 -12.21 3.68 -6.81
N GLN A 350 -11.16 4.48 -6.65
CA GLN A 350 -10.05 4.18 -5.74
C GLN A 350 -10.50 4.15 -4.27
N SER A 351 -11.38 5.07 -3.86
CA SER A 351 -11.97 5.04 -2.52
C SER A 351 -12.78 3.76 -2.27
N ALA A 352 -13.57 3.33 -3.25
CA ALA A 352 -14.31 2.07 -3.15
C ALA A 352 -13.36 0.86 -3.05
N PHE A 353 -12.29 0.83 -3.85
CA PHE A 353 -11.27 -0.23 -3.76
C PHE A 353 -10.53 -0.21 -2.43
N ALA A 354 -10.21 0.96 -1.88
CA ALA A 354 -9.56 1.06 -0.58
C ALA A 354 -10.41 0.42 0.54
N VAL A 355 -11.72 0.69 0.55
CA VAL A 355 -12.65 0.07 1.52
C VAL A 355 -12.69 -1.45 1.32
N ILE A 356 -12.89 -1.93 0.09
CA ILE A 356 -12.93 -3.38 -0.21
C ILE A 356 -11.63 -4.04 0.24
N THR A 357 -10.49 -3.45 -0.11
CA THR A 357 -9.17 -3.98 0.23
C THR A 357 -8.96 -4.05 1.73
N THR A 358 -9.28 -2.99 2.47
CA THR A 358 -9.10 -2.96 3.93
C THR A 358 -10.02 -3.96 4.63
N LEU A 359 -11.28 -4.08 4.21
CA LEU A 359 -12.18 -5.10 4.72
C LEU A 359 -11.65 -6.52 4.46
N MET A 360 -11.16 -6.78 3.25
CA MET A 360 -10.51 -8.05 2.93
C MET A 360 -9.28 -8.30 3.81
N GLN A 361 -8.42 -7.30 4.01
CA GLN A 361 -7.25 -7.41 4.87
C GLN A 361 -7.63 -7.79 6.31
N VAL A 362 -8.63 -7.13 6.89
CA VAL A 362 -9.11 -7.42 8.24
C VAL A 362 -9.64 -8.85 8.34
N VAL A 363 -10.55 -9.24 7.44
CA VAL A 363 -11.18 -10.56 7.46
C VAL A 363 -10.15 -11.66 7.24
N ILE A 364 -9.28 -11.51 6.24
CA ILE A 364 -8.29 -12.52 5.88
C ILE A 364 -7.22 -12.63 6.97
N SER A 365 -6.71 -11.51 7.53
CA SER A 365 -5.72 -11.54 8.61
C SER A 365 -6.24 -12.31 9.82
N PHE A 366 -7.48 -12.04 10.24
CA PHE A 366 -8.09 -12.74 11.35
C PHE A 366 -8.31 -14.24 11.03
N THR A 367 -8.80 -14.54 9.82
CA THR A 367 -8.99 -15.92 9.36
C THR A 367 -7.69 -16.70 9.35
N LEU A 368 -6.60 -16.10 8.82
CA LEU A 368 -5.29 -16.76 8.77
C LEU A 368 -4.72 -16.98 10.17
N GLY A 369 -4.85 -15.99 11.07
CA GLY A 369 -4.41 -16.13 12.46
C GLY A 369 -5.13 -17.25 13.18
N TRP A 370 -6.45 -17.31 13.01
CA TRP A 370 -7.28 -18.35 13.61
C TRP A 370 -6.97 -19.74 13.05
N LEU A 371 -6.86 -19.87 11.72
CA LEU A 371 -6.52 -21.14 11.06
C LEU A 371 -5.13 -21.63 11.47
N ALA A 372 -4.14 -20.74 11.47
CA ALA A 372 -2.77 -21.08 11.85
C ALA A 372 -2.71 -21.61 13.28
N GLN A 373 -3.50 -21.03 14.20
CA GLN A 373 -3.52 -21.43 15.61
C GLN A 373 -4.27 -22.72 15.89
N HIS A 374 -5.42 -22.97 15.23
CA HIS A 374 -6.33 -24.05 15.60
C HIS A 374 -6.28 -25.25 14.65
N VAL A 375 -5.89 -25.02 13.39
CA VAL A 375 -5.90 -26.08 12.35
C VAL A 375 -4.49 -26.36 11.84
N GLY A 376 -3.68 -25.32 11.65
CA GLY A 376 -2.29 -25.43 11.25
C GLY A 376 -1.89 -24.50 10.12
N LEU A 377 -0.59 -24.22 10.05
CA LEU A 377 0.01 -23.29 9.08
C LEU A 377 -0.22 -23.70 7.62
N ALA A 378 -0.20 -25.01 7.32
CA ALA A 378 -0.39 -25.49 5.96
C ALA A 378 -1.75 -25.06 5.37
N LEU A 379 -2.84 -25.13 6.15
CA LEU A 379 -4.15 -24.70 5.72
C LEU A 379 -4.23 -23.16 5.59
N ALA A 380 -3.62 -22.42 6.52
CA ALA A 380 -3.58 -20.98 6.46
C ALA A 380 -2.85 -20.48 5.20
N PHE A 381 -1.71 -21.05 4.86
CA PHE A 381 -1.02 -20.76 3.60
C PHE A 381 -1.80 -21.25 2.36
N GLY A 382 -2.54 -22.35 2.48
CA GLY A 382 -3.47 -22.81 1.44
C GLY A 382 -4.54 -21.77 1.12
N VAL A 383 -5.11 -21.11 2.14
CA VAL A 383 -6.06 -20.00 1.95
C VAL A 383 -5.42 -18.82 1.21
N LEU A 384 -4.16 -18.47 1.50
CA LEU A 384 -3.43 -17.48 0.70
C LEU A 384 -3.25 -17.94 -0.75
N GLY A 385 -2.94 -19.20 -0.98
CA GLY A 385 -2.88 -19.79 -2.32
C GLY A 385 -4.21 -19.65 -3.07
N VAL A 386 -5.33 -19.96 -2.42
CA VAL A 386 -6.68 -19.79 -2.98
C VAL A 386 -6.99 -18.32 -3.25
N LEU A 387 -6.59 -17.42 -2.36
CA LEU A 387 -6.77 -15.97 -2.55
C LEU A 387 -6.07 -15.47 -3.83
N TYR A 388 -4.80 -15.85 -4.03
CA TYR A 388 -4.06 -15.48 -5.24
C TYR A 388 -4.57 -16.22 -6.49
N GLY A 389 -5.05 -17.45 -6.35
CA GLY A 389 -5.76 -18.17 -7.40
C GLY A 389 -7.05 -17.46 -7.82
N GLY A 390 -7.82 -16.97 -6.85
CA GLY A 390 -8.99 -16.12 -7.08
C GLY A 390 -8.65 -14.80 -7.78
N ALA A 391 -7.52 -14.18 -7.42
CA ALA A 391 -7.00 -13.00 -8.11
C ALA A 391 -6.67 -13.33 -9.58
N ALA A 392 -6.05 -14.47 -9.86
CA ALA A 392 -5.78 -14.93 -11.23
C ALA A 392 -7.06 -15.16 -12.02
N ALA A 393 -8.06 -15.82 -11.41
CA ALA A 393 -9.37 -16.03 -12.02
C ALA A 393 -10.10 -14.70 -12.32
N ALA A 394 -10.03 -13.73 -11.39
CA ALA A 394 -10.59 -12.40 -11.59
C ALA A 394 -9.89 -11.65 -12.74
N ALA A 395 -8.55 -11.74 -12.86
CA ALA A 395 -7.80 -11.17 -13.97
C ALA A 395 -8.20 -11.81 -15.30
N LEU A 396 -8.34 -13.13 -15.38
CA LEU A 396 -8.81 -13.86 -16.56
C LEU A 396 -10.22 -13.42 -16.97
N ARG A 397 -11.12 -13.26 -16.00
CA ARG A 397 -12.48 -12.74 -16.23
C ARG A 397 -12.47 -11.33 -16.81
N ALA A 398 -11.65 -10.42 -16.25
CA ALA A 398 -11.51 -9.06 -16.75
C ALA A 398 -11.11 -9.05 -18.22
N ARG A 399 -10.13 -9.89 -18.61
CA ARG A 399 -9.71 -10.03 -20.01
C ARG A 399 -10.81 -10.56 -20.91
N ALA A 400 -11.56 -11.57 -20.48
CA ALA A 400 -12.67 -12.10 -21.27
C ALA A 400 -13.72 -11.02 -21.54
N LEU A 401 -14.06 -10.21 -20.53
CA LEU A 401 -15.01 -9.11 -20.66
C LEU A 401 -14.52 -8.01 -21.61
N SER A 402 -13.24 -7.66 -21.59
CA SER A 402 -12.66 -6.67 -22.50
C SER A 402 -12.67 -7.15 -23.97
N HIS A 403 -12.48 -8.45 -24.23
CA HIS A 403 -12.57 -9.02 -25.58
C HIS A 403 -13.99 -9.02 -26.12
N THR A 404 -14.99 -9.38 -25.30
CA THR A 404 -16.40 -9.36 -25.69
C THR A 404 -16.89 -7.95 -26.02
N ALA A 405 -16.49 -6.95 -25.23
CA ALA A 405 -16.84 -5.54 -25.49
C ALA A 405 -16.25 -5.04 -26.82
N ARG A 406 -14.99 -5.37 -27.13
CA ARG A 406 -14.35 -5.00 -28.41
C ARG A 406 -14.95 -5.73 -29.60
N GLY A 407 -15.31 -7.00 -29.45
CA GLY A 407 -15.99 -7.77 -30.50
C GLY A 407 -17.36 -7.20 -30.85
N ALA A 408 -18.14 -6.78 -29.86
CA ALA A 408 -19.44 -6.14 -30.08
C ALA A 408 -19.35 -4.80 -30.81
N MET A 409 -18.30 -3.98 -30.54
CA MET A 409 -18.05 -2.72 -31.25
C MET A 409 -17.53 -2.90 -32.68
N ALA A 410 -16.90 -4.04 -32.99
CA ALA A 410 -16.41 -4.30 -34.33
C ALA A 410 -17.47 -4.94 -35.27
N SER A 411 -18.60 -5.41 -34.70
CA SER A 411 -19.69 -6.06 -35.44
C SER A 411 -20.93 -5.17 -35.61
N GLY A 412 -20.98 -3.97 -35.03
CA GLY A 412 -22.01 -2.95 -35.18
C GLY A 412 -21.50 -1.75 -35.95
#